data_8c301b6b7db6e70dd5e7e2ef52c9a5a4
#
_entry.id   8c301b6b7db6e70dd5e7e2ef52c9a5a4
#
_cell.length_a   1.000
_cell.length_b   1.000
_cell.length_c   1.000
_cell.angle_alpha   90.00
_cell.angle_beta   90.00
_cell.angle_gamma   90.00
#
_symmetry.space_group_name_H-M   'P 1'
#
loop_
_entity.id
_entity.type
_entity.pdbx_description
1 polymer ?
#
loop_
_entity_poly.entity_id
_entity_poly.type
_entity_poly.pdbx_seq_one_letter_code
_entity_poly.pdbx_strand_id
1 'polypeptide(L)'
;MQAGVEIRRAGAILEVTLDRPKVNAIDFEASRALAEAFAMLRDDDDLRVAILTGGGDRIFSAGWDLKALDRGDTKLENWWDDGDYGDGGFAGLTENWTNNKPVIAALNGLVIGGGFELALACDLLIAADHVEFALPEMPLGMVPDAGALQRLPRRLPYNIAMEMFVLGRRMPAAEAAHYGLINKVVPAADLMTAAREWAQQLAETAPLALQTVKEVLRAIECQPLEQAFAGMRSGALETYGRMLTSQDAREGVNAFVEKRKPNFKGR
;
A
#
# COMPACT_ATOMS: atom_id res chain seq x y z
N MET A 1 0.19 21.54 2.40
CA MET A 1 0.96 20.57 1.59
C MET A 1 2.37 20.57 2.14
N GLN A 2 2.80 19.45 2.71
CA GLN A 2 4.16 19.30 3.25
C GLN A 2 4.94 18.41 2.30
N ALA A 3 6.12 18.82 1.85
CA ALA A 3 6.99 18.08 0.93
C ALA A 3 6.31 17.49 -0.32
N GLY A 4 5.24 18.12 -0.81
CA GLY A 4 4.46 17.63 -1.95
C GLY A 4 3.52 16.48 -1.61
N VAL A 5 3.16 16.27 -0.35
CA VAL A 5 2.14 15.33 0.08
C VAL A 5 0.90 16.09 0.56
N GLU A 6 -0.23 15.82 -0.08
CA GLU A 6 -1.53 16.37 0.32
C GLU A 6 -2.33 15.31 1.08
N ILE A 7 -2.91 15.70 2.19
CA ILE A 7 -3.73 14.83 3.02
C ILE A 7 -5.13 15.42 3.11
N ARG A 8 -6.14 14.62 2.78
CA ARG A 8 -7.55 14.98 2.91
C ARG A 8 -8.29 13.90 3.71
N ARG A 9 -9.00 14.32 4.74
CA ARG A 9 -9.90 13.44 5.49
C ARG A 9 -11.31 13.52 4.91
N ALA A 10 -11.91 12.38 4.60
CA ALA A 10 -13.29 12.24 4.15
C ALA A 10 -14.02 11.20 5.03
N GLY A 11 -14.55 11.64 6.18
CA GLY A 11 -15.09 10.73 7.19
C GLY A 11 -14.02 9.77 7.72
N ALA A 12 -14.23 8.47 7.56
CA ALA A 12 -13.29 7.42 7.98
C ALA A 12 -12.21 7.09 6.91
N ILE A 13 -12.15 7.86 5.82
CA ILE A 13 -11.22 7.65 4.70
C ILE A 13 -10.15 8.73 4.74
N LEU A 14 -8.88 8.34 4.65
CA LEU A 14 -7.73 9.23 4.47
C LEU A 14 -7.33 9.20 3.00
N GLU A 15 -7.46 10.30 2.27
CA GLU A 15 -6.92 10.43 0.92
C GLU A 15 -5.54 11.09 0.99
N VAL A 16 -4.53 10.41 0.45
CA VAL A 16 -3.14 10.83 0.41
C VAL A 16 -2.74 10.99 -1.05
N THR A 17 -2.34 12.18 -1.44
CA THR A 17 -1.88 12.47 -2.81
C THR A 17 -0.41 12.88 -2.78
N LEU A 18 0.42 12.15 -3.50
CA LEU A 18 1.81 12.52 -3.76
C LEU A 18 1.83 13.45 -4.97
N ASP A 19 1.94 14.77 -4.72
CA ASP A 19 1.94 15.80 -5.77
C ASP A 19 3.28 16.54 -5.79
N ARG A 20 4.25 15.95 -6.45
CA ARG A 20 5.60 16.49 -6.65
C ARG A 20 5.91 16.58 -8.14
N PRO A 21 5.72 17.78 -8.75
CA PRO A 21 6.02 17.96 -10.18
C PRO A 21 7.52 17.71 -10.46
N LYS A 22 7.89 17.05 -11.57
CA LYS A 22 7.06 16.60 -12.73
C LYS A 22 6.70 15.13 -12.69
N VAL A 23 7.31 14.33 -11.79
CA VAL A 23 7.28 12.86 -11.87
C VAL A 23 6.95 12.20 -10.52
N ASN A 24 6.46 12.98 -9.58
CA ASN A 24 6.13 12.48 -8.24
C ASN A 24 7.28 11.64 -7.63
N ALA A 25 8.52 12.14 -7.79
CA ALA A 25 9.70 11.51 -7.22
C ALA A 25 9.72 11.67 -5.70
N ILE A 26 10.25 10.68 -5.00
CA ILE A 26 10.24 10.59 -3.55
C ILE A 26 11.68 10.74 -3.05
N ASP A 27 11.95 11.82 -2.32
CA ASP A 27 13.15 12.03 -1.50
C ASP A 27 12.85 11.77 -0.02
N PHE A 28 13.82 12.01 0.86
CA PHE A 28 13.64 11.81 2.29
C PHE A 28 12.50 12.65 2.88
N GLU A 29 12.32 13.90 2.43
CA GLU A 29 11.25 14.76 2.96
C GLU A 29 9.87 14.26 2.55
N ALA A 30 9.70 13.83 1.30
CA ALA A 30 8.45 13.24 0.83
C ALA A 30 8.18 11.88 1.50
N SER A 31 9.23 11.08 1.71
CA SER A 31 9.11 9.80 2.42
C SER A 31 8.62 10.01 3.85
N ARG A 32 9.21 10.94 4.60
CA ARG A 32 8.74 11.30 5.95
C ARG A 32 7.31 11.81 5.96
N ALA A 33 6.95 12.69 5.03
CA ALA A 33 5.59 13.21 4.95
C ALA A 33 4.55 12.11 4.66
N LEU A 34 4.90 11.14 3.83
CA LEU A 34 4.08 9.93 3.62
C LEU A 34 4.01 9.06 4.87
N ALA A 35 5.14 8.88 5.59
CA ALA A 35 5.19 8.16 6.84
C ALA A 35 4.28 8.79 7.90
N GLU A 36 4.28 10.13 8.03
CA GLU A 36 3.36 10.86 8.91
C GLU A 36 1.89 10.63 8.54
N ALA A 37 1.57 10.62 7.23
CA ALA A 37 0.21 10.33 6.76
C ALA A 37 -0.23 8.91 7.14
N PHE A 38 0.63 7.91 7.00
CA PHE A 38 0.31 6.53 7.38
C PHE A 38 0.36 6.29 8.88
N ALA A 39 1.15 7.05 9.64
CA ALA A 39 1.06 7.08 11.11
C ALA A 39 -0.29 7.67 11.56
N MET A 40 -0.76 8.75 10.94
CA MET A 40 -2.11 9.27 11.19
C MET A 40 -3.20 8.23 10.92
N LEU A 41 -3.11 7.49 9.79
CA LEU A 41 -4.03 6.38 9.51
C LEU A 41 -4.00 5.34 10.63
N ARG A 42 -2.81 4.92 11.06
CA ARG A 42 -2.61 3.91 12.09
C ARG A 42 -3.21 4.32 13.43
N ASP A 43 -2.92 5.54 13.87
CA ASP A 43 -3.13 6.01 15.25
C ASP A 43 -4.50 6.65 15.49
N ASP A 44 -5.21 7.11 14.45
CA ASP A 44 -6.55 7.71 14.57
C ASP A 44 -7.62 6.63 14.41
N ASP A 45 -8.29 6.24 15.49
CA ASP A 45 -9.33 5.20 15.51
C ASP A 45 -10.56 5.53 14.63
N ASP A 46 -10.79 6.80 14.30
CA ASP A 46 -11.85 7.20 13.39
C ASP A 46 -11.49 6.97 11.91
N LEU A 47 -10.21 6.83 11.58
CA LEU A 47 -9.74 6.46 10.24
C LEU A 47 -9.72 4.95 10.09
N ARG A 48 -10.26 4.44 8.98
CA ARG A 48 -10.40 3.00 8.72
C ARG A 48 -9.65 2.51 7.49
N VAL A 49 -9.38 3.39 6.55
CA VAL A 49 -8.76 3.07 5.25
C VAL A 49 -8.08 4.30 4.66
N ALA A 50 -6.99 4.11 3.93
CA ALA A 50 -6.42 5.17 3.09
C ALA A 50 -6.57 4.86 1.60
N ILE A 51 -6.65 5.93 0.81
CA ILE A 51 -6.44 5.92 -0.65
C ILE A 51 -5.15 6.69 -0.91
N LEU A 52 -4.22 6.08 -1.63
CA LEU A 52 -2.98 6.70 -2.08
C LEU A 52 -3.03 6.89 -3.60
N THR A 53 -2.73 8.10 -4.08
CA THR A 53 -2.67 8.40 -5.52
C THR A 53 -1.54 9.39 -5.84
N GLY A 54 -1.19 9.53 -7.11
CA GLY A 54 -0.28 10.56 -7.59
C GLY A 54 -1.01 11.83 -8.01
N GLY A 55 -0.36 12.99 -7.90
CA GLY A 55 -0.83 14.24 -8.49
C GLY A 55 -0.74 14.21 -10.01
N GLY A 56 -1.70 14.85 -10.67
CA GLY A 56 -1.81 14.85 -12.14
C GLY A 56 -2.42 13.55 -12.71
N ASP A 57 -2.19 13.32 -14.01
CA ASP A 57 -2.80 12.22 -14.77
C ASP A 57 -1.80 11.32 -15.52
N ARG A 58 -0.51 11.67 -15.45
CA ARG A 58 0.53 11.02 -16.28
C ARG A 58 1.37 10.00 -15.55
N ILE A 59 1.56 10.21 -14.27
CA ILE A 59 2.49 9.40 -13.47
C ILE A 59 1.99 9.30 -12.02
N PHE A 60 1.95 8.08 -11.51
CA PHE A 60 1.74 7.84 -10.09
C PHE A 60 2.98 8.24 -9.30
N SER A 61 4.12 7.62 -9.61
CA SER A 61 5.43 7.99 -9.07
C SER A 61 6.56 7.36 -9.90
N ALA A 62 7.65 8.11 -10.08
CA ALA A 62 8.90 7.61 -10.64
C ALA A 62 9.82 6.95 -9.58
N GLY A 63 9.39 6.87 -8.34
CA GLY A 63 10.18 6.31 -7.25
C GLY A 63 11.19 7.30 -6.67
N TRP A 64 12.34 6.79 -6.27
CA TRP A 64 13.38 7.57 -5.62
C TRP A 64 13.85 8.77 -6.46
N ASP A 65 14.05 9.94 -5.82
CA ASP A 65 14.60 11.11 -6.47
C ASP A 65 16.13 10.97 -6.66
N LEU A 66 16.53 10.42 -7.81
CA LEU A 66 17.95 10.24 -8.15
C LEU A 66 18.76 11.55 -8.13
N LYS A 67 18.11 12.70 -8.24
CA LYS A 67 18.80 13.99 -8.08
C LYS A 67 19.23 14.26 -6.64
N ALA A 68 18.59 13.61 -5.66
CA ALA A 68 19.04 13.65 -4.27
C ALA A 68 20.40 12.97 -4.10
N LEU A 69 20.64 11.85 -4.81
CA LEU A 69 21.95 11.21 -4.87
C LEU A 69 22.99 12.10 -5.56
N ASP A 70 22.66 12.70 -6.70
CA ASP A 70 23.57 13.60 -7.45
C ASP A 70 23.95 14.83 -6.63
N ARG A 71 23.04 15.36 -5.80
CA ARG A 71 23.33 16.45 -4.86
C ARG A 71 24.18 16.04 -3.66
N GLY A 72 24.35 14.75 -3.43
CA GLY A 72 25.08 14.22 -2.26
C GLY A 72 24.26 14.23 -0.98
N ASP A 73 22.91 14.23 -1.05
CA ASP A 73 22.03 14.15 0.10
C ASP A 73 22.17 12.81 0.83
N THR A 74 22.62 11.78 0.12
CA THR A 74 23.03 10.47 0.64
C THR A 74 24.03 9.81 -0.31
N LYS A 75 24.64 8.69 0.13
CA LYS A 75 25.51 7.84 -0.68
C LYS A 75 24.85 6.49 -0.92
N LEU A 76 25.11 5.87 -2.07
CA LEU A 76 24.51 4.57 -2.41
C LEU A 76 24.83 3.48 -1.38
N GLU A 77 26.07 3.42 -0.91
CA GLU A 77 26.53 2.43 0.05
C GLU A 77 25.83 2.50 1.41
N ASN A 78 25.26 3.65 1.75
CA ASN A 78 24.68 3.91 3.07
C ASN A 78 23.21 4.38 2.99
N TRP A 79 22.59 4.36 1.82
CA TRP A 79 21.29 5.03 1.66
C TRP A 79 20.18 4.45 2.57
N TRP A 80 20.27 3.16 2.94
CA TRP A 80 19.36 2.55 3.89
C TRP A 80 19.69 2.89 5.36
N ASP A 81 20.97 3.04 5.68
CA ASP A 81 21.43 3.27 7.05
C ASP A 81 21.43 4.76 7.42
N ASP A 82 21.85 5.63 6.49
CA ASP A 82 21.95 7.07 6.71
C ASP A 82 20.65 7.82 6.37
N GLY A 83 19.72 7.15 5.65
CA GLY A 83 18.51 7.78 5.14
C GLY A 83 17.40 7.83 6.19
N ASP A 84 16.98 9.04 6.56
CA ASP A 84 15.78 9.25 7.37
C ASP A 84 14.52 9.19 6.49
N TYR A 85 14.03 7.99 6.26
CA TYR A 85 12.80 7.75 5.50
C TYR A 85 11.52 7.99 6.32
N GLY A 86 11.62 8.16 7.63
CA GLY A 86 10.52 8.12 8.59
C GLY A 86 10.08 6.68 8.93
N ASP A 87 9.05 6.58 9.73
CA ASP A 87 8.48 5.28 10.13
C ASP A 87 7.93 4.53 8.91
N GLY A 88 8.20 3.23 8.81
CA GLY A 88 7.65 2.36 7.77
C GLY A 88 8.50 2.26 6.49
N GLY A 89 9.77 2.70 6.53
CA GLY A 89 10.72 2.60 5.43
C GLY A 89 10.43 3.55 4.29
N PHE A 90 10.94 3.25 3.09
CA PHE A 90 10.74 4.10 1.93
C PHE A 90 9.25 4.40 1.68
N ALA A 91 8.95 5.68 1.47
CA ALA A 91 7.59 6.20 1.27
C ALA A 91 6.60 5.85 2.41
N GLY A 92 7.09 5.52 3.60
CA GLY A 92 6.30 5.28 4.80
C GLY A 92 5.46 4.00 4.80
N LEU A 93 5.60 3.14 3.77
CA LEU A 93 4.80 1.91 3.63
C LEU A 93 5.62 0.66 3.32
N THR A 94 6.79 0.80 2.70
CA THR A 94 7.50 -0.40 2.21
C THR A 94 7.94 -1.33 3.32
N GLU A 95 8.14 -0.82 4.53
CA GLU A 95 8.50 -1.57 5.73
C GLU A 95 7.59 -1.24 6.92
N ASN A 96 6.34 -0.83 6.64
CA ASN A 96 5.38 -0.48 7.69
C ASN A 96 4.69 -1.72 8.26
N TRP A 97 5.32 -2.32 9.27
CA TRP A 97 4.83 -3.53 9.93
C TRP A 97 3.78 -3.25 11.00
N THR A 98 3.54 -2.00 11.35
CA THR A 98 2.62 -1.60 12.42
C THR A 98 1.26 -1.16 11.94
N ASN A 99 1.13 -0.76 10.66
CA ASN A 99 -0.16 -0.35 10.11
C ASN A 99 -0.97 -1.57 9.64
N ASN A 100 -2.00 -1.90 10.41
CA ASN A 100 -2.96 -2.97 10.08
C ASN A 100 -4.20 -2.45 9.34
N LYS A 101 -4.35 -1.14 9.12
CA LYS A 101 -5.47 -0.60 8.34
C LYS A 101 -5.21 -0.70 6.84
N PRO A 102 -6.24 -0.95 6.02
CA PRO A 102 -6.06 -1.12 4.58
C PRO A 102 -5.63 0.17 3.87
N VAL A 103 -4.80 0.00 2.83
CA VAL A 103 -4.40 1.07 1.91
C VAL A 103 -4.74 0.65 0.49
N ILE A 104 -5.49 1.48 -0.22
CA ILE A 104 -5.83 1.33 -1.63
C ILE A 104 -4.91 2.22 -2.45
N ALA A 105 -4.15 1.67 -3.40
CA ALA A 105 -3.46 2.46 -4.41
C ALA A 105 -4.40 2.75 -5.58
N ALA A 106 -4.67 4.03 -5.85
CA ALA A 106 -5.36 4.50 -7.04
C ALA A 106 -4.29 5.00 -8.04
N LEU A 107 -3.93 4.12 -8.98
CA LEU A 107 -2.81 4.33 -9.89
C LEU A 107 -3.28 5.14 -11.10
N ASN A 108 -2.85 6.40 -11.18
CA ASN A 108 -3.32 7.39 -12.15
C ASN A 108 -2.41 7.56 -13.37
N GLY A 109 -1.31 6.83 -13.46
CA GLY A 109 -0.34 6.93 -14.56
C GLY A 109 0.83 5.97 -14.37
N LEU A 110 1.99 6.29 -14.93
CA LEU A 110 3.18 5.45 -14.86
C LEU A 110 3.60 5.13 -13.42
N VAL A 111 3.89 3.86 -13.15
CA VAL A 111 4.28 3.31 -11.84
C VAL A 111 5.68 2.72 -11.97
N ILE A 112 6.70 3.49 -11.58
CA ILE A 112 8.10 3.21 -11.97
C ILE A 112 8.99 3.08 -10.73
N GLY A 113 9.86 2.07 -10.70
CA GLY A 113 10.90 1.90 -9.69
C GLY A 113 10.33 1.88 -8.27
N GLY A 114 10.86 2.70 -7.38
CA GLY A 114 10.34 2.86 -6.01
C GLY A 114 8.85 3.26 -5.95
N GLY A 115 8.29 3.88 -6.99
CA GLY A 115 6.85 4.11 -7.11
C GLY A 115 6.07 2.81 -7.28
N PHE A 116 6.65 1.84 -7.98
CA PHE A 116 6.06 0.50 -8.07
C PHE A 116 6.22 -0.26 -6.75
N GLU A 117 7.33 -0.11 -6.06
CA GLU A 117 7.55 -0.70 -4.73
C GLU A 117 6.55 -0.17 -3.68
N LEU A 118 6.28 1.14 -3.72
CA LEU A 118 5.22 1.77 -2.93
C LEU A 118 3.83 1.20 -3.26
N ALA A 119 3.50 1.04 -4.55
CA ALA A 119 2.24 0.43 -4.96
C ALA A 119 2.14 -1.04 -4.48
N LEU A 120 3.22 -1.81 -4.56
CA LEU A 120 3.30 -3.19 -4.04
C LEU A 120 3.14 -3.27 -2.52
N ALA A 121 3.42 -2.21 -1.78
CA ALA A 121 3.20 -2.15 -0.33
C ALA A 121 1.74 -1.89 0.05
N CYS A 122 0.91 -1.43 -0.89
CA CYS A 122 -0.52 -1.28 -0.69
C CYS A 122 -1.26 -2.61 -0.74
N ASP A 123 -2.45 -2.68 -0.11
CA ASP A 123 -3.25 -3.90 0.01
C ASP A 123 -4.10 -4.16 -1.23
N LEU A 124 -4.67 -3.13 -1.83
CA LEU A 124 -5.52 -3.19 -3.01
C LEU A 124 -5.04 -2.18 -4.06
N LEU A 125 -5.03 -2.59 -5.32
CA LEU A 125 -4.57 -1.77 -6.43
C LEU A 125 -5.67 -1.61 -7.48
N ILE A 126 -6.04 -0.37 -7.77
CA ILE A 126 -6.93 0.01 -8.87
C ILE A 126 -6.11 0.88 -9.83
N ALA A 127 -6.11 0.57 -11.10
CA ALA A 127 -5.35 1.30 -12.11
C ALA A 127 -6.26 1.91 -13.17
N ALA A 128 -5.88 3.11 -13.64
CA ALA A 128 -6.40 3.61 -14.89
C ALA A 128 -5.92 2.73 -16.06
N ASP A 129 -6.69 2.66 -17.14
CA ASP A 129 -6.48 1.76 -18.27
C ASP A 129 -5.17 2.00 -19.04
N HIS A 130 -4.63 3.21 -18.97
CA HIS A 130 -3.37 3.61 -19.58
C HIS A 130 -2.13 3.41 -18.72
N VAL A 131 -2.27 2.88 -17.50
CA VAL A 131 -1.15 2.67 -16.56
C VAL A 131 -0.18 1.61 -17.06
N GLU A 132 1.10 1.90 -16.88
CA GLU A 132 2.19 0.94 -17.11
C GLU A 132 3.09 0.86 -15.88
N PHE A 133 3.58 -0.35 -15.62
CA PHE A 133 4.51 -0.69 -14.54
C PHE A 133 5.89 -0.99 -15.10
N ALA A 134 6.95 -0.52 -14.44
CA ALA A 134 8.32 -0.89 -14.81
C ALA A 134 9.28 -0.78 -13.61
N LEU A 135 10.35 -1.59 -13.68
CA LEU A 135 11.48 -1.59 -12.74
C LEU A 135 12.78 -1.34 -13.56
N PRO A 136 13.11 -0.08 -13.85
CA PRO A 136 14.25 0.26 -14.73
C PRO A 136 15.56 0.44 -13.96
N GLU A 137 15.81 -0.32 -12.89
CA GLU A 137 16.99 -0.19 -12.05
C GLU A 137 18.26 -0.78 -12.69
N MET A 138 18.13 -1.83 -13.52
CA MET A 138 19.28 -2.51 -14.11
C MET A 138 20.20 -1.60 -14.93
N PRO A 139 19.70 -0.69 -15.81
CA PRO A 139 20.55 0.26 -16.52
C PRO A 139 21.28 1.26 -15.61
N LEU A 140 20.83 1.42 -14.37
CA LEU A 140 21.46 2.28 -13.37
C LEU A 140 22.49 1.52 -12.51
N GLY A 141 22.67 0.21 -12.74
CA GLY A 141 23.53 -0.63 -11.93
C GLY A 141 22.98 -0.92 -10.53
N MET A 142 21.66 -0.80 -10.36
CA MET A 142 20.96 -0.98 -9.09
C MET A 142 19.91 -2.09 -9.18
N VAL A 143 19.32 -2.42 -8.06
CA VAL A 143 18.18 -3.35 -7.96
C VAL A 143 17.00 -2.64 -7.25
N PRO A 144 15.75 -3.05 -7.47
CA PRO A 144 14.60 -2.50 -6.76
C PRO A 144 14.49 -3.13 -5.36
N ASP A 145 15.22 -2.57 -4.40
CA ASP A 145 15.43 -3.11 -3.05
C ASP A 145 14.49 -2.55 -1.97
N ALA A 146 13.62 -1.59 -2.34
CA ALA A 146 12.59 -1.06 -1.43
C ALA A 146 11.32 -1.96 -1.34
N GLY A 147 11.41 -3.20 -1.78
CA GLY A 147 10.37 -4.20 -1.58
C GLY A 147 9.86 -4.91 -2.82
N ALA A 148 10.31 -4.55 -4.04
CA ALA A 148 9.88 -5.28 -5.24
C ALA A 148 10.48 -6.68 -5.28
N LEU A 149 11.76 -6.85 -4.96
CA LEU A 149 12.41 -8.16 -4.88
C LEU A 149 11.70 -9.12 -3.92
N GLN A 150 11.15 -8.59 -2.83
CA GLN A 150 10.46 -9.36 -1.81
C GLN A 150 9.01 -9.66 -2.19
N ARG A 151 8.29 -8.71 -2.84
CA ARG A 151 6.84 -8.81 -3.07
C ARG A 151 6.45 -9.30 -4.45
N LEU A 152 7.15 -8.88 -5.50
CA LEU A 152 6.71 -9.14 -6.87
C LEU A 152 6.70 -10.64 -7.22
N PRO A 153 7.74 -11.46 -6.84
CA PRO A 153 7.73 -12.90 -7.11
C PRO A 153 6.64 -13.69 -6.33
N ARG A 154 6.01 -13.05 -5.34
CA ARG A 154 4.88 -13.62 -4.58
C ARG A 154 3.53 -13.29 -5.20
N ARG A 155 3.49 -12.31 -6.13
CA ARG A 155 2.27 -11.81 -6.78
C ARG A 155 2.19 -12.15 -8.26
N LEU A 156 3.33 -12.41 -8.91
CA LEU A 156 3.44 -12.77 -10.31
C LEU A 156 4.08 -14.15 -10.48
N PRO A 157 3.80 -14.85 -11.59
CA PRO A 157 4.62 -15.99 -11.99
C PRO A 157 6.11 -15.59 -12.02
N TYR A 158 6.98 -16.45 -11.48
CA TYR A 158 8.41 -16.15 -11.30
C TYR A 158 9.07 -15.62 -12.58
N ASN A 159 8.81 -16.25 -13.73
CA ASN A 159 9.40 -15.82 -15.01
C ASN A 159 8.97 -14.40 -15.40
N ILE A 160 7.72 -14.03 -15.13
CA ILE A 160 7.20 -12.69 -15.42
C ILE A 160 7.85 -11.66 -14.50
N ALA A 161 7.99 -11.99 -13.20
CA ALA A 161 8.72 -11.12 -12.27
C ALA A 161 10.18 -10.94 -12.71
N MET A 162 10.86 -12.01 -13.17
CA MET A 162 12.22 -11.96 -13.68
C MET A 162 12.36 -11.11 -14.95
N GLU A 163 11.39 -11.17 -15.87
CA GLU A 163 11.38 -10.26 -17.03
C GLU A 163 11.33 -8.80 -16.60
N MET A 164 10.50 -8.48 -15.60
CA MET A 164 10.39 -7.12 -15.10
C MET A 164 11.70 -6.66 -14.43
N PHE A 165 12.34 -7.51 -13.65
CA PHE A 165 13.59 -7.17 -12.97
C PHE A 165 14.75 -7.01 -13.95
N VAL A 166 15.03 -8.03 -14.76
CA VAL A 166 16.30 -8.08 -15.52
C VAL A 166 16.22 -7.41 -16.87
N LEU A 167 15.05 -7.34 -17.50
CA LEU A 167 14.84 -6.67 -18.78
C LEU A 167 14.28 -5.25 -18.61
N GLY A 168 13.76 -4.91 -17.42
CA GLY A 168 13.15 -3.61 -17.16
C GLY A 168 11.95 -3.33 -18.08
N ARG A 169 11.27 -4.41 -18.58
CA ARG A 169 10.16 -4.23 -19.50
C ARG A 169 8.98 -3.52 -18.84
N ARG A 170 8.19 -2.84 -19.64
CA ARG A 170 6.93 -2.26 -19.21
C ARG A 170 5.82 -3.29 -19.26
N MET A 171 4.97 -3.30 -18.23
CA MET A 171 3.78 -4.11 -18.13
C MET A 171 2.55 -3.20 -18.15
N PRO A 172 1.69 -3.25 -19.18
CA PRO A 172 0.43 -2.50 -19.21
C PRO A 172 -0.54 -2.97 -18.12
N ALA A 173 -1.45 -2.07 -17.69
CA ALA A 173 -2.47 -2.38 -16.67
C ALA A 173 -3.32 -3.63 -17.02
N ALA A 174 -3.68 -3.81 -18.28
CA ALA A 174 -4.43 -4.99 -18.72
C ALA A 174 -3.66 -6.31 -18.49
N GLU A 175 -2.36 -6.32 -18.75
CA GLU A 175 -1.49 -7.48 -18.49
C GLU A 175 -1.32 -7.69 -16.98
N ALA A 176 -1.11 -6.62 -16.21
CA ALA A 176 -1.02 -6.67 -14.75
C ALA A 176 -2.30 -7.25 -14.12
N ALA A 177 -3.47 -6.89 -14.63
CA ALA A 177 -4.75 -7.47 -14.21
C ALA A 177 -4.88 -8.95 -14.61
N HIS A 178 -4.41 -9.32 -15.81
CA HIS A 178 -4.42 -10.72 -16.26
C HIS A 178 -3.64 -11.64 -15.31
N TYR A 179 -2.50 -11.19 -14.82
CA TYR A 179 -1.70 -11.96 -13.87
C TYR A 179 -2.14 -11.79 -12.39
N GLY A 180 -3.17 -10.98 -12.12
CA GLY A 180 -3.66 -10.75 -10.76
C GLY A 180 -2.78 -9.82 -9.92
N LEU A 181 -1.88 -9.06 -10.55
CA LEU A 181 -1.05 -8.07 -9.86
C LEU A 181 -1.88 -6.90 -9.34
N ILE A 182 -2.89 -6.49 -10.09
CA ILE A 182 -3.84 -5.44 -9.73
C ILE A 182 -5.27 -5.99 -9.69
N ASN A 183 -6.11 -5.38 -8.86
CA ASN A 183 -7.46 -5.86 -8.59
C ASN A 183 -8.48 -5.38 -9.63
N LYS A 184 -8.31 -4.18 -10.19
CA LYS A 184 -9.28 -3.58 -11.10
C LYS A 184 -8.60 -2.61 -12.06
N VAL A 185 -9.03 -2.62 -13.32
CA VAL A 185 -8.71 -1.60 -14.32
C VAL A 185 -9.98 -0.84 -14.65
N VAL A 186 -9.89 0.48 -14.73
CA VAL A 186 -11.01 1.37 -15.03
C VAL A 186 -10.56 2.49 -15.99
N PRO A 187 -11.49 3.13 -16.73
CA PRO A 187 -11.17 4.38 -17.42
C PRO A 187 -10.56 5.42 -16.47
N ALA A 188 -9.61 6.21 -16.95
CA ALA A 188 -8.92 7.20 -16.11
C ALA A 188 -9.88 8.14 -15.35
N ALA A 189 -10.98 8.56 -16.00
CA ALA A 189 -11.99 9.42 -15.39
C ALA A 189 -12.71 8.79 -14.19
N ASP A 190 -12.75 7.45 -14.14
CA ASP A 190 -13.48 6.71 -13.10
C ASP A 190 -12.59 6.24 -11.95
N LEU A 191 -11.27 6.45 -12.03
CA LEU A 191 -10.29 5.91 -11.08
C LEU A 191 -10.62 6.27 -9.63
N MET A 192 -10.73 7.55 -9.33
CA MET A 192 -10.97 8.01 -7.95
C MET A 192 -12.38 7.67 -7.46
N THR A 193 -13.37 7.58 -8.36
CA THR A 193 -14.71 7.10 -8.03
C THR A 193 -14.65 5.65 -7.58
N ALA A 194 -14.00 4.78 -8.36
CA ALA A 194 -13.84 3.37 -8.02
C ALA A 194 -13.05 3.16 -6.71
N ALA A 195 -11.98 3.95 -6.49
CA ALA A 195 -11.21 3.87 -5.26
C ALA A 195 -12.04 4.28 -4.03
N ARG A 196 -12.83 5.35 -4.14
CA ARG A 196 -13.72 5.81 -3.05
C ARG A 196 -14.85 4.84 -2.77
N GLU A 197 -15.41 4.20 -3.80
CA GLU A 197 -16.43 3.14 -3.61
C GLU A 197 -15.86 1.98 -2.77
N TRP A 198 -14.66 1.51 -3.09
CA TRP A 198 -14.01 0.44 -2.31
C TRP A 198 -13.62 0.90 -0.90
N ALA A 199 -13.10 2.12 -0.79
CA ALA A 199 -12.80 2.69 0.53
C ALA A 199 -14.05 2.82 1.40
N GLN A 200 -15.19 3.22 0.83
CA GLN A 200 -16.46 3.28 1.54
C GLN A 200 -16.93 1.89 2.02
N GLN A 201 -16.79 0.85 1.18
CA GLN A 201 -17.10 -0.53 1.58
C GLN A 201 -16.23 -0.97 2.75
N LEU A 202 -14.91 -0.69 2.70
CA LEU A 202 -14.00 -0.99 3.79
C LEU A 202 -14.31 -0.18 5.06
N ALA A 203 -14.67 1.09 4.92
CA ALA A 203 -15.06 1.95 6.03
C ALA A 203 -16.35 1.49 6.74
N GLU A 204 -17.23 0.78 6.04
CA GLU A 204 -18.45 0.18 6.59
C GLU A 204 -18.22 -1.22 7.21
N THR A 205 -17.03 -1.80 7.04
CA THR A 205 -16.69 -3.12 7.59
C THR A 205 -16.17 -2.99 9.03
N ALA A 206 -16.29 -4.06 9.85
CA ALA A 206 -15.78 -4.08 11.22
C ALA A 206 -14.26 -3.81 11.25
N PRO A 207 -13.80 -2.69 11.85
CA PRO A 207 -12.40 -2.27 11.76
C PRO A 207 -11.42 -3.29 12.33
N LEU A 208 -11.74 -3.89 13.48
CA LEU A 208 -10.88 -4.92 14.08
C LEU A 208 -10.78 -6.17 13.22
N ALA A 209 -11.83 -6.54 12.48
CA ALA A 209 -11.77 -7.68 11.56
C ALA A 209 -10.84 -7.40 10.38
N LEU A 210 -10.89 -6.20 9.78
CA LEU A 210 -9.96 -5.79 8.72
C LEU A 210 -8.51 -5.80 9.20
N GLN A 211 -8.26 -5.21 10.37
CA GLN A 211 -6.92 -5.17 10.95
C GLN A 211 -6.39 -6.57 11.29
N THR A 212 -7.26 -7.45 11.80
CA THR A 212 -6.93 -8.85 12.08
C THR A 212 -6.45 -9.59 10.84
N VAL A 213 -7.08 -9.38 9.68
CA VAL A 213 -6.64 -10.03 8.44
C VAL A 213 -5.18 -9.70 8.15
N LYS A 214 -4.77 -8.44 8.24
CA LYS A 214 -3.38 -8.02 7.98
C LYS A 214 -2.41 -8.54 9.06
N GLU A 215 -2.79 -8.46 10.33
CA GLU A 215 -1.99 -8.99 11.44
C GLU A 215 -1.73 -10.49 11.27
N VAL A 216 -2.80 -11.27 11.06
CA VAL A 216 -2.72 -12.72 10.91
C VAL A 216 -1.90 -13.10 9.68
N LEU A 217 -2.22 -12.57 8.49
CA LEU A 217 -1.51 -12.91 7.26
C LEU A 217 -0.02 -12.64 7.36
N ARG A 218 0.37 -11.51 7.96
CA ARG A 218 1.78 -11.17 8.20
C ARG A 218 2.47 -12.17 9.14
N ALA A 219 1.78 -12.59 10.19
CA ALA A 219 2.33 -13.53 11.16
C ALA A 219 2.49 -14.94 10.62
N ILE A 220 1.63 -15.37 9.68
CA ILE A 220 1.62 -16.75 9.17
C ILE A 220 2.24 -16.89 7.78
N GLU A 221 2.56 -15.79 7.11
CA GLU A 221 3.19 -15.82 5.79
C GLU A 221 4.49 -16.62 5.85
N CYS A 222 4.70 -17.52 4.89
CA CYS A 222 5.86 -18.41 4.81
C CYS A 222 5.96 -19.48 5.91
N GLN A 223 4.94 -19.68 6.75
CA GLN A 223 4.91 -20.76 7.71
C GLN A 223 4.28 -22.03 7.12
N PRO A 224 4.73 -23.24 7.52
CA PRO A 224 3.99 -24.46 7.25
C PRO A 224 2.57 -24.36 7.80
N LEU A 225 1.59 -24.96 7.11
CA LEU A 225 0.16 -24.79 7.41
C LEU A 225 -0.21 -25.13 8.88
N GLU A 226 0.37 -26.20 9.45
CA GLU A 226 0.16 -26.55 10.84
C GLU A 226 0.66 -25.49 11.82
N GLN A 227 1.86 -24.94 11.55
CA GLN A 227 2.45 -23.86 12.36
C GLN A 227 1.66 -22.56 12.22
N ALA A 228 1.15 -22.26 11.02
CA ALA A 228 0.29 -21.10 10.77
C ALA A 228 -0.99 -21.16 11.63
N PHE A 229 -1.66 -22.32 11.70
CA PHE A 229 -2.81 -22.51 12.58
C PHE A 229 -2.46 -22.42 14.06
N ALA A 230 -1.35 -23.04 14.49
CA ALA A 230 -0.87 -22.95 15.86
C ALA A 230 -0.53 -21.50 16.25
N GLY A 231 0.18 -20.77 15.36
CA GLY A 231 0.54 -19.37 15.55
C GLY A 231 -0.70 -18.47 15.68
N MET A 232 -1.68 -18.64 14.80
CA MET A 232 -2.93 -17.87 14.86
C MET A 232 -3.69 -18.08 16.18
N ARG A 233 -3.63 -19.29 16.76
CA ARG A 233 -4.35 -19.67 17.99
C ARG A 233 -3.51 -19.53 19.26
N SER A 234 -2.27 -19.08 19.17
CA SER A 234 -1.32 -18.99 20.28
C SER A 234 -1.69 -17.95 21.35
N GLY A 235 -2.59 -17.01 21.04
CA GLY A 235 -2.89 -15.85 21.88
C GLY A 235 -1.90 -14.70 21.72
N ALA A 236 -0.88 -14.82 20.86
CA ALA A 236 0.12 -13.78 20.61
C ALA A 236 -0.37 -12.66 19.68
N LEU A 237 -1.46 -12.88 18.93
CA LEU A 237 -2.03 -11.93 17.99
C LEU A 237 -3.05 -11.04 18.72
N GLU A 238 -2.64 -9.82 19.08
CA GLU A 238 -3.42 -8.92 19.92
C GLU A 238 -4.72 -8.50 19.26
N THR A 239 -4.66 -8.06 17.98
CA THR A 239 -5.85 -7.59 17.26
C THR A 239 -6.84 -8.73 17.04
N TYR A 240 -6.35 -9.94 16.75
CA TYR A 240 -7.19 -11.13 16.64
C TYR A 240 -7.94 -11.42 17.94
N GLY A 241 -7.23 -11.39 19.08
CA GLY A 241 -7.84 -11.58 20.41
C GLY A 241 -8.90 -10.53 20.72
N ARG A 242 -8.60 -9.26 20.47
CA ARG A 242 -9.54 -8.13 20.64
C ARG A 242 -10.77 -8.28 19.73
N MET A 243 -10.59 -8.67 18.47
CA MET A 243 -11.67 -8.88 17.52
C MET A 243 -12.67 -9.93 18.02
N LEU A 244 -12.21 -11.06 18.53
CA LEU A 244 -13.06 -12.15 18.99
C LEU A 244 -13.99 -11.74 20.16
N THR A 245 -13.57 -10.79 20.99
CA THR A 245 -14.32 -10.32 22.17
C THR A 245 -15.01 -8.97 21.94
N SER A 246 -14.90 -8.40 20.75
CA SER A 246 -15.39 -7.06 20.42
C SER A 246 -16.91 -6.97 20.42
N GLN A 247 -17.41 -5.75 20.64
CA GLN A 247 -18.83 -5.43 20.44
C GLN A 247 -19.22 -5.59 18.97
N ASP A 248 -18.30 -5.26 18.05
CA ASP A 248 -18.52 -5.38 16.61
C ASP A 248 -18.73 -6.82 16.15
N ALA A 249 -18.02 -7.81 16.74
CA ALA A 249 -18.25 -9.20 16.45
C ALA A 249 -19.66 -9.65 16.84
N ARG A 250 -20.17 -9.18 18.00
CA ARG A 250 -21.55 -9.43 18.44
C ARG A 250 -22.58 -8.70 17.57
N GLU A 251 -22.30 -7.43 17.26
CA GLU A 251 -23.15 -6.62 16.38
C GLU A 251 -23.30 -7.26 15.00
N GLY A 252 -22.20 -7.77 14.42
CA GLY A 252 -22.25 -8.45 13.13
C GLY A 252 -23.22 -9.66 13.14
N VAL A 253 -23.13 -10.50 14.17
CA VAL A 253 -24.05 -11.64 14.36
C VAL A 253 -25.49 -11.19 14.55
N ASN A 254 -25.74 -10.20 15.42
CA ASN A 254 -27.07 -9.68 15.70
C ASN A 254 -27.71 -9.07 14.45
N ALA A 255 -26.98 -8.21 13.75
CA ALA A 255 -27.43 -7.56 12.52
C ALA A 255 -27.80 -8.58 11.43
N PHE A 256 -27.00 -9.66 11.31
CA PHE A 256 -27.28 -10.75 10.37
C PHE A 256 -28.59 -11.48 10.71
N VAL A 257 -28.79 -11.84 11.98
CA VAL A 257 -30.02 -12.51 12.44
C VAL A 257 -31.25 -11.61 12.27
N GLU A 258 -31.10 -10.33 12.58
CA GLU A 258 -32.17 -9.31 12.48
C GLU A 258 -32.39 -8.80 11.04
N LYS A 259 -31.57 -9.23 10.07
CA LYS A 259 -31.62 -8.80 8.65
C LYS A 259 -31.52 -7.29 8.47
N ARG A 260 -30.66 -6.63 9.23
CA ARG A 260 -30.35 -5.20 9.14
C ARG A 260 -28.89 -4.95 8.83
N LYS A 261 -28.56 -3.71 8.43
CA LYS A 261 -27.14 -3.29 8.34
C LYS A 261 -26.51 -3.27 9.74
N PRO A 262 -25.26 -3.77 9.88
CA PRO A 262 -24.51 -3.63 11.13
C PRO A 262 -24.03 -2.19 11.32
N ASN A 263 -23.77 -1.81 12.58
CA ASN A 263 -23.22 -0.52 12.95
C ASN A 263 -21.92 -0.71 13.74
N PHE A 264 -20.83 -0.88 13.04
CA PHE A 264 -19.53 -1.16 13.62
C PHE A 264 -18.86 0.09 14.21
N LYS A 265 -18.29 -0.05 15.40
CA LYS A 265 -17.68 1.03 16.18
C LYS A 265 -16.18 0.87 16.42
N GLY A 266 -15.59 -0.25 16.01
CA GLY A 266 -14.17 -0.54 16.21
C GLY A 266 -13.81 -0.99 17.63
N ARG A 267 -14.75 -1.49 18.41
CA ARG A 267 -14.55 -1.85 19.82
C ARG A 267 -15.32 -3.09 20.27
#